data_469ba1ee7eeb96fa3ec22dbd169ddd96
#
_entry.id   469ba1ee7eeb96fa3ec22dbd169ddd96
#
_cell.length_a   1.000
_cell.length_b   1.000
_cell.length_c   1.000
_cell.angle_alpha   90.00
_cell.angle_beta   90.00
_cell.angle_gamma   90.00
#
_symmetry.space_group_name_H-M   'P 1'
#
loop_
_entity.id
_entity.type
_entity.pdbx_description
1 polymer ?
#
loop_
_entity_poly.entity_id
_entity_poly.type
_entity_poly.pdbx_seq_one_letter_code
_entity_poly.pdbx_strand_id
1 'polypeptide(L)'
;MRQNPETTRYRQCVGIMLMNGRGHVLVARRADMPTAPAWQMPQGGIDWEETPREAAMRELEEEIGTAKAEIVAESRGWMTYDFPLEVAGRVWRGRFRGQRQKWFLMRFTGCDADIDLGSKHPEFDAFRWVDPEEVPRLIVAFKRQLYIEVISEFRHHCRAACASAGDRPA
;
A
#
# COMPACT_ATOMS: atom_id res chain seq x y z
N MET A 1 -5.60 -9.07 -27.42
CA MET A 1 -4.27 -8.51 -27.08
C MET A 1 -3.41 -9.64 -26.51
N ARG A 2 -2.26 -9.93 -27.12
CA ARG A 2 -1.35 -10.96 -26.62
C ARG A 2 -0.65 -10.38 -25.37
N GLN A 3 -0.88 -10.97 -24.20
CA GLN A 3 -0.15 -10.60 -22.99
C GLN A 3 1.33 -10.93 -23.19
N ASN A 4 2.21 -9.98 -22.88
CA ASN A 4 3.63 -10.17 -22.95
C ASN A 4 4.04 -11.30 -21.95
N PRO A 5 4.77 -12.36 -22.37
CA PRO A 5 5.12 -13.49 -21.49
C PRO A 5 5.89 -13.08 -20.22
N GLU A 6 6.60 -11.95 -20.22
CA GLU A 6 7.28 -11.43 -19.02
C GLU A 6 6.29 -10.88 -17.98
N THR A 7 5.16 -10.32 -18.38
CA THR A 7 4.15 -9.83 -17.44
C THR A 7 3.34 -10.95 -16.78
N THR A 8 3.29 -12.14 -17.39
CA THR A 8 2.56 -13.31 -16.85
C THR A 8 3.24 -13.91 -15.61
N ARG A 9 4.51 -13.59 -15.36
CA ARG A 9 5.26 -14.06 -14.18
C ARG A 9 5.06 -13.21 -12.93
N TYR A 10 4.37 -12.10 -13.02
CA TYR A 10 4.11 -11.20 -11.90
C TYR A 10 2.62 -11.19 -11.56
N ARG A 11 2.30 -11.34 -10.27
CA ARG A 11 0.93 -11.16 -9.81
C ARG A 11 0.56 -9.70 -9.93
N GLN A 12 -0.58 -9.41 -10.57
CA GLN A 12 -1.10 -8.04 -10.63
C GLN A 12 -1.74 -7.69 -9.29
N CYS A 13 -1.30 -6.57 -8.74
CA CYS A 13 -1.72 -6.07 -7.44
C CYS A 13 -1.91 -4.56 -7.47
N VAL A 14 -2.52 -4.06 -6.43
CA VAL A 14 -2.58 -2.62 -6.10
C VAL A 14 -1.84 -2.34 -4.81
N GLY A 15 -1.33 -1.15 -4.67
CA GLY A 15 -0.82 -0.61 -3.43
C GLY A 15 -1.52 0.71 -3.10
N ILE A 16 -1.69 0.99 -1.81
CA ILE A 16 -2.41 2.14 -1.33
C ILE A 16 -1.51 2.95 -0.41
N MET A 17 -1.24 4.18 -0.78
CA MET A 17 -0.64 5.18 0.08
C MET A 17 -1.75 6.03 0.69
N LEU A 18 -2.24 5.62 1.86
CA LEU A 18 -3.30 6.33 2.58
C LEU A 18 -2.69 7.47 3.38
N MET A 19 -3.09 8.70 3.07
CA MET A 19 -2.55 9.93 3.66
C MET A 19 -3.61 10.62 4.53
N ASN A 20 -3.24 11.04 5.74
CA ASN A 20 -4.10 11.87 6.58
C ASN A 20 -3.99 13.37 6.23
N GLY A 21 -4.81 14.19 6.91
CA GLY A 21 -4.83 15.65 6.70
C GLY A 21 -3.53 16.39 7.06
N ARG A 22 -2.57 15.73 7.71
CA ARG A 22 -1.25 16.28 8.05
C ARG A 22 -0.15 15.84 7.07
N GLY A 23 -0.49 15.08 6.03
CA GLY A 23 0.48 14.55 5.08
C GLY A 23 1.24 13.32 5.57
N HIS A 24 0.88 12.75 6.73
CA HIS A 24 1.44 11.50 7.20
C HIS A 24 0.74 10.33 6.51
N VAL A 25 1.47 9.23 6.36
CA VAL A 25 1.04 8.02 5.66
C VAL A 25 0.79 6.89 6.65
N LEU A 26 -0.29 6.14 6.43
CA LEU A 26 -0.61 4.97 7.22
C LEU A 26 0.32 3.81 6.85
N VAL A 27 0.93 3.22 7.88
CA VAL A 27 1.59 1.92 7.80
C VAL A 27 0.97 0.98 8.81
N ALA A 28 0.77 -0.27 8.42
CA ALA A 28 0.18 -1.30 9.25
C ALA A 28 1.17 -2.44 9.46
N ARG A 29 1.14 -3.03 10.66
CA ARG A 29 2.05 -4.12 11.04
C ARG A 29 1.42 -5.46 10.70
N ARG A 30 2.16 -6.30 10.02
CA ARG A 30 1.72 -7.66 9.66
C ARG A 30 1.55 -8.54 10.90
N ALA A 31 0.36 -9.11 11.05
CA ALA A 31 0.02 -10.00 12.15
C ALA A 31 0.78 -11.35 12.09
N ASP A 32 1.14 -11.80 10.90
CA ASP A 32 1.85 -13.07 10.67
C ASP A 32 3.38 -12.99 10.84
N MET A 33 3.92 -11.79 11.13
CA MET A 33 5.35 -11.54 11.30
C MET A 33 5.67 -10.84 12.64
N PRO A 34 5.35 -11.44 13.79
CA PRO A 34 5.43 -10.74 15.09
C PRO A 34 6.86 -10.43 15.55
N THR A 35 7.87 -11.16 15.05
CA THR A 35 9.27 -11.03 15.47
C THR A 35 10.10 -10.09 14.59
N ALA A 36 9.64 -9.77 13.40
CA ALA A 36 10.29 -8.80 12.52
C ALA A 36 9.30 -7.63 12.31
N PRO A 37 9.70 -6.38 12.56
CA PRO A 37 8.83 -5.24 12.33
C PRO A 37 8.57 -5.07 10.83
N ALA A 38 7.58 -5.79 10.33
CA ALA A 38 7.14 -5.70 8.95
C ALA A 38 5.95 -4.75 8.88
N TRP A 39 6.26 -3.47 8.89
CA TRP A 39 5.30 -2.41 8.62
C TRP A 39 5.18 -2.19 7.13
N GLN A 40 3.99 -2.12 6.62
CA GLN A 40 3.75 -1.89 5.19
C GLN A 40 2.53 -1.00 4.96
N MET A 41 2.47 -0.39 3.80
CA MET A 41 1.25 0.24 3.29
C MET A 41 0.28 -0.85 2.81
N PRO A 42 -1.06 -0.63 2.88
CA PRO A 42 -2.06 -1.58 2.40
C PRO A 42 -1.85 -1.95 0.94
N GLN A 43 -2.06 -3.22 0.61
CA GLN A 43 -1.85 -3.73 -0.75
C GLN A 43 -2.51 -5.08 -0.96
N GLY A 44 -3.04 -5.34 -2.14
CA GLY A 44 -3.59 -6.65 -2.44
C GLY A 44 -3.73 -6.98 -3.91
N GLY A 45 -4.31 -8.13 -4.21
CA GLY A 45 -4.48 -8.60 -5.58
C GLY A 45 -5.62 -7.91 -6.31
N ILE A 46 -5.52 -7.85 -7.62
CA ILE A 46 -6.62 -7.46 -8.50
C ILE A 46 -7.37 -8.73 -8.89
N ASP A 47 -8.67 -8.77 -8.62
CA ASP A 47 -9.51 -9.90 -8.95
C ASP A 47 -9.93 -9.89 -10.43
N TRP A 48 -10.50 -11.01 -10.87
CA TRP A 48 -10.99 -11.13 -12.24
C TRP A 48 -12.10 -10.09 -12.50
N GLU A 49 -12.01 -9.39 -13.64
CA GLU A 49 -12.94 -8.34 -14.08
C GLU A 49 -12.91 -7.06 -13.22
N GLU A 50 -12.04 -6.96 -12.22
CA GLU A 50 -11.88 -5.78 -11.38
C GLU A 50 -10.88 -4.79 -12.00
N THR A 51 -11.22 -3.51 -11.95
CA THR A 51 -10.25 -2.45 -12.30
C THR A 51 -9.26 -2.22 -11.15
N PRO A 52 -8.04 -1.70 -11.42
CA PRO A 52 -7.11 -1.37 -10.33
C PRO A 52 -7.68 -0.39 -9.30
N ARG A 53 -8.57 0.53 -9.70
CA ARG A 53 -9.21 1.48 -8.76
C ARG A 53 -10.21 0.79 -7.84
N GLU A 54 -11.00 -0.13 -8.37
CA GLU A 54 -11.95 -0.93 -7.59
C GLU A 54 -11.18 -1.82 -6.61
N ALA A 55 -10.13 -2.52 -7.07
CA ALA A 55 -9.26 -3.31 -6.23
C ALA A 55 -8.67 -2.50 -5.07
N ALA A 56 -8.18 -1.28 -5.34
CA ALA A 56 -7.59 -0.44 -4.31
C ALA A 56 -8.60 -0.02 -3.23
N MET A 57 -9.85 0.28 -3.59
CA MET A 57 -10.89 0.61 -2.63
C MET A 57 -11.32 -0.62 -1.81
N ARG A 58 -11.48 -1.77 -2.45
CA ARG A 58 -11.81 -3.03 -1.79
C ARG A 58 -10.72 -3.46 -0.81
N GLU A 59 -9.46 -3.47 -1.24
CA GLU A 59 -8.33 -3.84 -0.39
C GLU A 59 -8.17 -2.89 0.81
N LEU A 60 -8.41 -1.58 0.63
CA LEU A 60 -8.45 -0.64 1.75
C LEU A 60 -9.50 -1.04 2.79
N GLU A 61 -10.71 -1.35 2.34
CA GLU A 61 -11.80 -1.74 3.23
C GLU A 61 -11.53 -3.10 3.90
N GLU A 62 -11.00 -4.07 3.17
CA GLU A 62 -10.68 -5.41 3.70
C GLU A 62 -9.55 -5.38 4.72
N GLU A 63 -8.47 -4.62 4.46
CA GLU A 63 -7.26 -4.60 5.30
C GLU A 63 -7.31 -3.58 6.44
N ILE A 64 -7.96 -2.43 6.23
CA ILE A 64 -7.99 -1.29 7.16
C ILE A 64 -9.37 -1.08 7.78
N GLY A 65 -10.39 -1.79 7.29
CA GLY A 65 -11.75 -1.76 7.84
C GLY A 65 -12.52 -0.49 7.51
N THR A 66 -12.08 0.33 6.56
CA THR A 66 -12.75 1.58 6.22
C THR A 66 -12.69 1.88 4.72
N ALA A 67 -13.80 2.39 4.18
CA ALA A 67 -13.87 2.96 2.83
C ALA A 67 -13.83 4.51 2.84
N LYS A 68 -13.57 5.13 4.01
CA LYS A 68 -13.53 6.60 4.15
C LYS A 68 -12.25 7.17 3.58
N ALA A 69 -12.09 7.10 2.27
CA ALA A 69 -10.95 7.64 1.55
C ALA A 69 -11.34 8.09 0.15
N GLU A 70 -10.59 9.04 -0.37
CA GLU A 70 -10.72 9.55 -1.74
C GLU A 70 -9.42 9.34 -2.49
N ILE A 71 -9.48 8.78 -3.70
CA ILE A 71 -8.31 8.67 -4.58
C ILE A 71 -7.92 10.05 -5.09
N VAL A 72 -6.73 10.48 -4.72
CA VAL A 72 -6.15 11.80 -5.09
C VAL A 72 -5.29 11.68 -6.35
N ALA A 73 -4.52 10.61 -6.46
CA ALA A 73 -3.63 10.34 -7.59
C ALA A 73 -3.40 8.85 -7.77
N GLU A 74 -2.96 8.48 -8.96
CA GLU A 74 -2.49 7.14 -9.27
C GLU A 74 -1.08 7.19 -9.86
N SER A 75 -0.28 6.15 -9.66
CA SER A 75 1.06 6.08 -10.21
C SER A 75 1.04 6.12 -11.74
N ARG A 76 2.01 6.80 -12.35
CA ARG A 76 2.10 6.90 -13.82
C ARG A 76 2.19 5.53 -14.47
N GLY A 77 2.97 4.65 -13.87
CA GLY A 77 3.20 3.30 -14.37
C GLY A 77 2.90 2.21 -13.36
N TRP A 78 3.10 0.99 -13.80
CA TRP A 78 3.13 -0.19 -12.94
C TRP A 78 4.54 -0.36 -12.39
N MET A 79 4.64 -0.57 -11.09
CA MET A 79 5.91 -0.83 -10.40
C MET A 79 6.05 -2.31 -10.11
N THR A 80 7.26 -2.85 -10.23
CA THR A 80 7.52 -4.29 -10.14
C THR A 80 8.60 -4.58 -9.13
N TYR A 81 8.47 -5.65 -8.35
CA TYR A 81 9.53 -6.19 -7.54
C TYR A 81 9.54 -7.72 -7.58
N ASP A 82 10.73 -8.29 -7.43
CA ASP A 82 10.94 -9.74 -7.37
C ASP A 82 10.91 -10.23 -5.93
N PHE A 83 10.37 -11.43 -5.72
CA PHE A 83 10.53 -12.12 -4.44
C PHE A 83 11.95 -12.64 -4.29
N PRO A 84 12.57 -12.55 -3.10
CA PRO A 84 13.77 -13.31 -2.79
C PRO A 84 13.54 -14.81 -3.01
N LEU A 85 14.59 -15.55 -3.35
CA LEU A 85 14.48 -17.00 -3.65
C LEU A 85 13.83 -17.79 -2.52
N GLU A 86 14.10 -17.40 -1.27
CA GLU A 86 13.54 -18.05 -0.07
C GLU A 86 12.03 -17.82 0.06
N VAL A 87 11.50 -16.76 -0.55
CA VAL A 87 10.09 -16.39 -0.54
C VAL A 87 9.37 -16.92 -1.78
N ALA A 88 9.99 -16.83 -2.95
CA ALA A 88 9.39 -17.16 -4.24
C ALA A 88 8.83 -18.58 -4.32
N GLY A 89 9.52 -19.55 -3.71
CA GLY A 89 9.07 -20.96 -3.68
C GLY A 89 7.88 -21.23 -2.75
N ARG A 90 7.62 -20.34 -1.78
CA ARG A 90 6.59 -20.53 -0.73
C ARG A 90 5.29 -19.81 -1.04
N VAL A 91 5.37 -18.61 -1.62
CA VAL A 91 4.19 -17.80 -1.96
C VAL A 91 3.55 -18.31 -3.25
N TRP A 92 2.23 -18.46 -3.21
CA TRP A 92 1.41 -18.94 -4.35
C TRP A 92 1.97 -20.18 -5.06
N ARG A 93 2.61 -21.10 -4.29
CA ARG A 93 3.21 -22.34 -4.81
C ARG A 93 4.26 -22.10 -5.92
N GLY A 94 5.01 -21.02 -5.82
CA GLY A 94 6.05 -20.66 -6.82
C GLY A 94 5.50 -20.19 -8.16
N ARG A 95 4.19 -19.90 -8.26
CA ARG A 95 3.55 -19.49 -9.53
C ARG A 95 4.03 -18.14 -10.05
N PHE A 96 4.38 -17.23 -9.13
CA PHE A 96 4.80 -15.87 -9.47
C PHE A 96 6.22 -15.60 -9.00
N ARG A 97 6.97 -14.91 -9.82
CA ARG A 97 8.33 -14.42 -9.54
C ARG A 97 8.31 -13.22 -8.58
N GLY A 98 7.25 -12.44 -8.61
CA GLY A 98 7.09 -11.21 -7.84
C GLY A 98 5.71 -10.61 -8.01
N GLN A 99 5.60 -9.34 -7.73
CA GLN A 99 4.37 -8.57 -7.93
C GLN A 99 4.61 -7.40 -8.87
N ARG A 100 3.56 -7.05 -9.63
CA ARG A 100 3.46 -5.86 -10.45
C ARG A 100 2.30 -5.04 -9.91
N GLN A 101 2.60 -3.86 -9.37
CA GLN A 101 1.67 -3.06 -8.58
C GLN A 101 1.32 -1.74 -9.26
N LYS A 102 0.03 -1.40 -9.27
CA LYS A 102 -0.48 -0.06 -9.56
C LYS A 102 -0.74 0.63 -8.22
N TRP A 103 -0.16 1.80 -8.00
CA TRP A 103 -0.25 2.50 -6.73
C TRP A 103 -1.25 3.65 -6.77
N PHE A 104 -1.97 3.82 -5.67
CA PHE A 104 -2.96 4.88 -5.47
C PHE A 104 -2.63 5.68 -4.22
N LEU A 105 -2.51 7.00 -4.39
CA LEU A 105 -2.53 7.93 -3.27
C LEU A 105 -3.98 8.21 -2.91
N MET A 106 -4.35 7.96 -1.66
CA MET A 106 -5.68 8.24 -1.14
C MET A 106 -5.60 9.20 0.03
N ARG A 107 -6.55 10.14 0.09
CA ARG A 107 -6.75 11.00 1.24
C ARG A 107 -7.76 10.35 2.18
N PHE A 108 -7.37 10.12 3.42
CA PHE A 108 -8.26 9.64 4.46
C PHE A 108 -9.24 10.75 4.86
N THR A 109 -10.54 10.45 4.84
CA THR A 109 -11.64 11.38 5.14
C THR A 109 -12.32 11.06 6.47
N GLY A 110 -11.88 10.02 7.16
CA GLY A 110 -12.36 9.60 8.47
C GLY A 110 -11.46 10.08 9.61
N CYS A 111 -11.62 9.44 10.76
CA CYS A 111 -10.75 9.57 11.93
C CYS A 111 -10.20 8.20 12.35
N ASP A 112 -9.23 8.16 13.26
CA ASP A 112 -8.58 6.89 13.66
C ASP A 112 -9.56 5.86 14.21
N ALA A 113 -10.69 6.29 14.81
CA ALA A 113 -11.74 5.40 15.28
C ALA A 113 -12.52 4.70 14.15
N ASP A 114 -12.38 5.15 12.91
CA ASP A 114 -12.97 4.50 11.73
C ASP A 114 -12.10 3.37 11.17
N ILE A 115 -10.90 3.20 11.69
CA ILE A 115 -9.95 2.14 11.28
C ILE A 115 -10.23 0.91 12.14
N ASP A 116 -10.58 -0.20 11.48
CA ASP A 116 -10.85 -1.48 12.15
C ASP A 116 -10.02 -2.60 11.53
N LEU A 117 -9.00 -3.05 12.27
CA LEU A 117 -8.14 -4.17 11.87
C LEU A 117 -8.69 -5.53 12.30
N GLY A 118 -9.88 -5.57 12.95
CA GLY A 118 -10.49 -6.77 13.53
C GLY A 118 -11.26 -7.66 12.56
N SER A 119 -10.84 -7.76 11.29
CA SER A 119 -11.47 -8.66 10.30
C SER A 119 -11.39 -10.14 10.72
N LYS A 120 -12.21 -11.02 10.11
CA LYS A 120 -12.17 -12.48 10.38
C LYS A 120 -10.80 -13.12 10.19
N HIS A 121 -9.99 -12.56 9.31
CA HIS A 121 -8.62 -12.99 9.02
C HIS A 121 -7.73 -11.75 8.96
N PRO A 122 -7.36 -11.18 10.12
CA PRO A 122 -6.65 -9.92 10.16
C PRO A 122 -5.26 -10.07 9.53
N GLU A 123 -5.00 -9.29 8.52
CA GLU A 123 -3.65 -9.20 7.92
C GLU A 123 -2.72 -8.34 8.78
N PHE A 124 -3.30 -7.38 9.49
CA PHE A 124 -2.61 -6.44 10.36
C PHE A 124 -3.13 -6.49 11.79
N ASP A 125 -2.23 -6.21 12.76
CA ASP A 125 -2.54 -6.16 14.18
C ASP A 125 -2.31 -4.78 14.83
N ALA A 126 -1.70 -3.85 14.11
CA ALA A 126 -1.49 -2.47 14.53
C ALA A 126 -1.32 -1.54 13.33
N PHE A 127 -1.63 -0.26 13.50
CA PHE A 127 -1.34 0.78 12.53
C PHE A 127 -0.72 2.00 13.18
N ARG A 128 -0.07 2.84 12.40
CA ARG A 128 0.38 4.16 12.80
C ARG A 128 0.52 5.09 11.58
N TRP A 129 0.46 6.38 11.85
CA TRP A 129 0.76 7.42 10.88
C TRP A 129 2.23 7.82 10.99
N VAL A 130 2.94 7.85 9.89
CA VAL A 130 4.38 8.18 9.85
C VAL A 130 4.67 9.22 8.77
N ASP A 131 5.79 9.92 8.92
CA ASP A 131 6.31 10.72 7.82
C ASP A 131 6.59 9.83 6.60
N PRO A 132 6.19 10.23 5.38
CA PRO A 132 6.46 9.46 4.17
C PRO A 132 7.93 9.04 4.02
N GLU A 133 8.87 9.87 4.42
CA GLU A 133 10.31 9.58 4.29
C GLU A 133 10.80 8.47 5.25
N GLU A 134 10.01 8.13 6.28
CA GLU A 134 10.31 7.00 7.18
C GLU A 134 9.91 5.64 6.60
N VAL A 135 8.89 5.60 5.73
CA VAL A 135 8.27 4.36 5.25
C VAL A 135 9.28 3.37 4.67
N PRO A 136 10.26 3.78 3.82
CA PRO A 136 11.25 2.84 3.26
C PRO A 136 12.14 2.14 4.27
N ARG A 137 12.24 2.69 5.50
CA ARG A 137 13.02 2.08 6.60
C ARG A 137 12.23 1.02 7.37
N LEU A 138 10.90 1.06 7.26
CA LEU A 138 9.98 0.23 8.02
C LEU A 138 9.60 -1.06 7.29
N ILE A 139 9.72 -1.06 5.95
CA ILE A 139 9.35 -2.19 5.10
C ILE A 139 10.47 -3.22 5.00
N VAL A 140 10.12 -4.47 4.69
CA VAL A 140 11.08 -5.52 4.36
C VAL A 140 12.03 -5.13 3.22
N ALA A 141 13.29 -5.54 3.33
CA ALA A 141 14.37 -5.03 2.47
C ALA A 141 14.10 -5.15 0.97
N PHE A 142 13.51 -6.25 0.51
CA PHE A 142 13.28 -6.50 -0.91
C PHE A 142 12.17 -5.62 -1.54
N LYS A 143 11.34 -4.95 -0.72
CA LYS A 143 10.33 -3.98 -1.18
C LYS A 143 10.81 -2.53 -1.06
N ARG A 144 11.96 -2.28 -0.45
CA ARG A 144 12.42 -0.93 -0.11
C ARG A 144 12.53 -0.01 -1.32
N GLN A 145 13.10 -0.51 -2.41
CA GLN A 145 13.27 0.28 -3.63
C GLN A 145 11.92 0.72 -4.21
N LEU A 146 10.95 -0.20 -4.28
CA LEU A 146 9.58 0.10 -4.70
C LEU A 146 8.97 1.22 -3.85
N TYR A 147 9.12 1.15 -2.53
CA TYR A 147 8.57 2.16 -1.61
C TYR A 147 9.24 3.53 -1.77
N ILE A 148 10.55 3.57 -2.05
CA ILE A 148 11.24 4.82 -2.40
C ILE A 148 10.64 5.46 -3.65
N GLU A 149 10.36 4.68 -4.67
CA GLU A 149 9.76 5.14 -5.93
C GLU A 149 8.34 5.67 -5.70
N VAL A 150 7.50 4.94 -4.96
CA VAL A 150 6.14 5.37 -4.61
C VAL A 150 6.15 6.69 -3.83
N ILE A 151 6.97 6.79 -2.79
CA ILE A 151 7.11 8.02 -2.00
C ILE A 151 7.60 9.17 -2.87
N SER A 152 8.59 8.93 -3.72
CA SER A 152 9.12 9.95 -4.63
C SER A 152 8.04 10.50 -5.58
N GLU A 153 7.16 9.62 -6.08
CA GLU A 153 6.09 10.03 -7.00
C GLU A 153 5.01 10.88 -6.30
N PHE A 154 4.64 10.52 -5.08
CA PHE A 154 3.51 11.14 -4.39
C PHE A 154 3.88 12.20 -3.32
N ARG A 155 5.18 12.38 -3.00
CA ARG A 155 5.63 13.28 -1.91
C ARG A 155 5.10 14.71 -1.98
N HIS A 156 4.89 15.23 -3.18
CA HIS A 156 4.41 16.60 -3.35
C HIS A 156 2.99 16.79 -2.81
N HIS A 157 2.13 15.78 -2.90
CA HIS A 157 0.79 15.81 -2.33
C HIS A 157 0.84 15.79 -0.80
N CYS A 158 1.74 15.00 -0.21
CA CYS A 158 1.92 14.94 1.25
C CYS A 158 2.40 16.28 1.81
N ARG A 159 3.36 16.92 1.13
CA ARG A 159 3.86 18.26 1.50
C ARG A 159 2.78 19.32 1.41
N ALA A 160 1.95 19.29 0.37
CA ALA A 160 0.83 20.22 0.21
C ALA A 160 -0.21 20.06 1.34
N ALA A 161 -0.52 18.81 1.73
CA ALA A 161 -1.42 18.54 2.85
C ALA A 161 -0.85 19.05 4.18
N CYS A 162 0.44 18.83 4.43
CA CYS A 162 1.12 19.33 5.63
C CYS A 162 1.08 20.86 5.71
N ALA A 163 1.35 21.57 4.61
CA ALA A 163 1.30 23.04 4.56
C ALA A 163 -0.12 23.56 4.86
N SER A 164 -1.15 22.93 4.30
CA SER A 164 -2.56 23.31 4.52
C SER A 164 -3.03 23.06 5.96
N ALA A 165 -2.43 22.09 6.66
CA ALA A 165 -2.75 21.79 8.06
C ALA A 165 -2.14 22.84 9.03
N GLY A 166 -0.97 23.41 8.69
CA GLY A 166 -0.30 24.44 9.48
C GLY A 166 -0.98 25.80 9.43
N ASP A 167 -1.84 26.05 8.43
CA ASP A 167 -2.51 27.33 8.20
C ASP A 167 -3.93 27.41 8.82
N ARG A 168 -4.38 26.37 9.53
CA ARG A 168 -5.68 26.42 10.24
C ARG A 168 -5.48 27.02 11.62
N PRO A 169 -6.10 28.18 11.92
CA PRO A 169 -6.10 28.70 13.29
C PRO A 169 -6.83 27.72 14.22
N ALA A 170 -6.33 27.60 15.44
CA ALA A 170 -6.87 26.79 16.52
C ALA A 170 -8.28 27.21 16.93
#